data_c8740954ed8be71bbb3e51e098468b2d
#
_entry.id   c8740954ed8be71bbb3e51e098468b2d
#
_cell.length_a   1.000
_cell.length_b   1.000
_cell.length_c   1.000
_cell.angle_alpha   90.00
_cell.angle_beta   90.00
_cell.angle_gamma   90.00
#
_symmetry.space_group_name_H-M   'P 1'
#
loop_
_entity.id
_entity.type
_entity.pdbx_description
1 polymer ?
#
loop_
_entity_poly.entity_id
_entity_poly.type
_entity_poly.pdbx_seq_one_letter_code
_entity_poly.pdbx_strand_id
1 'polypeptide(L)'
;MNTRFIKQHIFSFLFLHFLLASEGDNLFAQSDSSLSMPIVSVHYGGNLPAGDLASRFGANFNAGIGVKYKFRNNWILNFEWSFLFANKVKEDSLFLNLYTPDGYIIDMDGKNAAYKVMERGQTYALSLGKIIKNFQNENSGIMVSAGLCYLQHKIRIQNNSNTIPQINFAYKNGYDHFTNGFGPTFFLGYTYISRDNFVNFYGGFDATIGYTKNRRYNFDTQRIDNTLRTDILYGFKVGILVPIYSKRVDGKYFYN
;
A
#
# COMPACT_ATOMS: atom_id res chain seq x y z
N MET A 1 -31.02 20.92 -5.58
CA MET A 1 -31.33 19.74 -4.75
C MET A 1 -30.02 19.26 -4.12
N ASN A 2 -29.92 19.28 -2.81
CA ASN A 2 -28.69 19.42 -2.02
C ASN A 2 -27.91 18.10 -1.92
N THR A 3 -26.79 17.95 -2.62
CA THR A 3 -25.91 16.78 -2.64
C THR A 3 -25.26 16.43 -1.28
N ARG A 4 -25.27 17.35 -0.32
CA ARG A 4 -24.81 17.13 1.06
C ARG A 4 -25.77 16.23 1.86
N PHE A 5 -27.08 16.33 1.64
CA PHE A 5 -28.10 15.53 2.33
C PHE A 5 -28.02 14.05 1.94
N ILE A 6 -27.75 13.75 0.66
CA ILE A 6 -27.69 12.37 0.15
C ILE A 6 -26.46 11.64 0.71
N LYS A 7 -25.31 12.31 0.82
CA LYS A 7 -24.08 11.71 1.37
C LYS A 7 -24.20 11.37 2.86
N GLN A 8 -24.90 12.20 3.64
CA GLN A 8 -25.09 11.96 5.07
C GLN A 8 -26.00 10.77 5.34
N HIS A 9 -27.03 10.56 4.54
CA HIS A 9 -27.94 9.41 4.69
C HIS A 9 -27.34 8.10 4.20
N ILE A 10 -26.49 8.10 3.17
CA ILE A 10 -25.79 6.90 2.72
C ILE A 10 -24.79 6.42 3.78
N PHE A 11 -24.07 7.32 4.43
CA PHE A 11 -23.12 6.98 5.49
C PHE A 11 -23.84 6.47 6.74
N SER A 12 -24.97 7.07 7.12
CA SER A 12 -25.81 6.65 8.24
C SER A 12 -26.48 5.30 7.98
N PHE A 13 -26.90 5.02 6.74
CA PHE A 13 -27.52 3.77 6.34
C PHE A 13 -26.53 2.61 6.33
N LEU A 14 -25.30 2.83 5.85
CA LEU A 14 -24.21 1.84 5.91
C LEU A 14 -23.76 1.55 7.35
N PHE A 15 -23.72 2.57 8.21
CA PHE A 15 -23.37 2.39 9.62
C PHE A 15 -24.47 1.67 10.41
N LEU A 16 -25.75 1.91 10.10
CA LEU A 16 -26.87 1.23 10.72
C LEU A 16 -26.97 -0.24 10.29
N HIS A 17 -26.67 -0.57 9.03
CA HIS A 17 -26.59 -1.96 8.56
C HIS A 17 -25.43 -2.74 9.20
N PHE A 18 -24.33 -2.06 9.50
CA PHE A 18 -23.20 -2.65 10.21
C PHE A 18 -23.55 -3.01 11.67
N LEU A 19 -24.41 -2.19 12.32
CA LEU A 19 -24.89 -2.43 13.69
C LEU A 19 -25.98 -3.53 13.76
N LEU A 20 -26.81 -3.66 12.74
CA LEU A 20 -27.88 -4.66 12.71
C LEU A 20 -27.41 -6.06 12.30
N ALA A 21 -26.20 -6.20 11.75
CA ALA A 21 -25.60 -7.50 11.43
C ALA A 21 -25.02 -8.23 12.66
N SER A 22 -25.15 -7.67 13.87
CA SER A 22 -24.59 -8.24 15.09
C SER A 22 -25.54 -9.08 15.93
N GLU A 23 -26.79 -9.25 15.51
CA GLU A 23 -27.76 -10.13 16.21
C GLU A 23 -28.16 -11.29 15.31
N GLY A 24 -27.45 -12.38 15.39
CA GLY A 24 -27.72 -13.63 14.66
C GLY A 24 -27.19 -14.87 15.38
N ASP A 25 -28.01 -15.42 16.22
CA ASP A 25 -28.14 -16.83 16.65
C ASP A 25 -26.92 -17.63 17.13
N ASN A 26 -26.92 -17.81 18.44
CA ASN A 26 -26.27 -18.90 19.16
C ASN A 26 -26.90 -20.28 18.80
N LEU A 27 -26.43 -20.94 17.75
CA LEU A 27 -26.69 -22.35 17.53
C LEU A 27 -25.46 -23.03 16.91
N PHE A 28 -24.99 -24.05 17.62
CA PHE A 28 -23.82 -24.92 17.38
C PHE A 28 -22.50 -24.47 17.99
N ALA A 29 -22.27 -24.98 19.19
CA ALA A 29 -20.95 -25.08 19.79
C ALA A 29 -20.12 -26.13 19.03
N GLN A 30 -19.68 -25.79 17.83
CA GLN A 30 -18.62 -26.50 17.16
C GLN A 30 -17.30 -25.97 17.70
N SER A 31 -16.45 -26.88 18.22
CA SER A 31 -15.12 -26.56 18.78
C SER A 31 -14.40 -25.55 17.90
N ASP A 32 -14.27 -24.34 18.40
CA ASP A 32 -13.70 -23.19 17.71
C ASP A 32 -12.18 -23.29 17.74
N SER A 33 -11.64 -24.24 16.97
CA SER A 33 -10.20 -24.43 16.89
C SER A 33 -9.57 -23.44 15.89
N SER A 34 -8.51 -22.77 16.32
CA SER A 34 -7.72 -21.94 15.42
C SER A 34 -7.17 -22.77 14.26
N LEU A 35 -7.42 -22.32 13.04
CA LEU A 35 -7.05 -23.03 11.81
C LEU A 35 -5.71 -22.52 11.26
N SER A 36 -4.93 -23.44 10.70
CA SER A 36 -3.78 -23.10 9.83
C SER A 36 -4.26 -23.04 8.39
N MET A 37 -3.96 -21.93 7.69
CA MET A 37 -4.40 -21.76 6.30
C MET A 37 -3.55 -20.74 5.56
N PRO A 38 -3.28 -20.96 4.26
CA PRO A 38 -2.81 -19.91 3.37
C PRO A 38 -3.95 -18.94 3.06
N ILE A 39 -3.60 -17.66 2.92
CA ILE A 39 -4.54 -16.57 2.67
C ILE A 39 -3.95 -15.68 1.59
N VAL A 40 -4.71 -15.40 0.54
CA VAL A 40 -4.41 -14.36 -0.43
C VAL A 40 -5.11 -13.09 0.00
N SER A 41 -4.46 -11.95 -0.16
CA SER A 41 -5.05 -10.66 0.20
C SER A 41 -4.86 -9.64 -0.91
N VAL A 42 -5.85 -8.76 -1.05
CA VAL A 42 -5.78 -7.55 -1.88
C VAL A 42 -6.05 -6.38 -0.95
N HIS A 43 -5.28 -5.31 -1.10
CA HIS A 43 -5.43 -4.14 -0.24
C HIS A 43 -5.34 -2.84 -1.01
N TYR A 44 -5.89 -1.83 -0.37
CA TYR A 44 -5.79 -0.43 -0.75
C TYR A 44 -5.52 0.40 0.50
N GLY A 45 -4.70 1.45 0.36
CA GLY A 45 -4.36 2.31 1.48
C GLY A 45 -3.99 3.72 1.07
N GLY A 46 -3.93 4.60 2.05
CA GLY A 46 -3.43 5.95 1.90
C GLY A 46 -2.34 6.22 2.90
N ASN A 47 -1.23 6.82 2.45
CA ASN A 47 -0.07 7.12 3.29
C ASN A 47 0.24 8.61 3.28
N LEU A 48 0.80 9.04 4.38
CA LEU A 48 1.45 10.32 4.54
C LEU A 48 2.97 10.09 4.59
N PRO A 49 3.73 10.76 3.73
CA PRO A 49 5.19 10.70 3.79
C PRO A 49 5.71 11.55 4.95
N ALA A 50 6.79 11.09 5.57
CA ALA A 50 7.56 11.82 6.57
C ALA A 50 9.07 11.63 6.31
N GLY A 51 9.91 12.30 7.11
CA GLY A 51 11.35 12.33 6.87
C GLY A 51 11.70 12.96 5.52
N ASP A 52 12.72 12.43 4.86
CA ASP A 52 13.20 12.97 3.58
C ASP A 52 12.17 12.82 2.45
N LEU A 53 11.30 11.80 2.54
CA LEU A 53 10.25 11.59 1.55
C LEU A 53 9.22 12.73 1.52
N ALA A 54 8.92 13.33 2.67
CA ALA A 54 7.94 14.41 2.78
C ALA A 54 8.37 15.71 2.09
N SER A 55 9.67 15.94 1.95
CA SER A 55 10.19 17.09 1.21
C SER A 55 9.96 16.95 -0.30
N ARG A 56 9.86 15.72 -0.80
CA ARG A 56 9.78 15.40 -2.23
C ARG A 56 8.35 15.10 -2.71
N PHE A 57 7.53 14.49 -1.86
CA PHE A 57 6.20 14.04 -2.23
C PHE A 57 5.12 14.49 -1.24
N GLY A 58 3.89 14.53 -1.70
CA GLY A 58 2.71 14.70 -0.88
C GLY A 58 2.11 13.37 -0.45
N ALA A 59 0.90 13.42 0.13
CA ALA A 59 0.13 12.22 0.44
C ALA A 59 0.02 11.32 -0.80
N ASN A 60 0.19 10.03 -0.59
CA ASN A 60 0.11 9.02 -1.64
C ASN A 60 -0.87 7.90 -1.29
N PHE A 61 -1.20 7.12 -2.30
CA PHE A 61 -2.01 5.93 -2.17
C PHE A 61 -1.19 4.70 -2.53
N ASN A 62 -1.60 3.56 -1.99
CA ASN A 62 -1.05 2.27 -2.37
C ASN A 62 -2.17 1.29 -2.70
N ALA A 63 -1.87 0.38 -3.60
CA ALA A 63 -2.70 -0.78 -3.90
C ALA A 63 -1.79 -1.98 -4.10
N GLY A 64 -2.19 -3.13 -3.61
CA GLY A 64 -1.31 -4.29 -3.66
C GLY A 64 -1.98 -5.63 -3.37
N ILE A 65 -1.15 -6.64 -3.43
CA ILE A 65 -1.52 -8.03 -3.15
C ILE A 65 -0.58 -8.62 -2.10
N GLY A 66 -1.05 -9.62 -1.39
CA GLY A 66 -0.24 -10.32 -0.40
C GLY A 66 -0.58 -11.79 -0.32
N VAL A 67 0.40 -12.56 0.13
CA VAL A 67 0.23 -13.96 0.50
C VAL A 67 0.58 -14.09 1.97
N LYS A 68 -0.34 -14.62 2.74
CA LYS A 68 -0.19 -14.81 4.19
C LYS A 68 -0.35 -16.28 4.51
N TYR A 69 0.39 -16.73 5.51
CA TYR A 69 0.16 -18.06 6.10
C TYR A 69 -0.16 -17.88 7.58
N LYS A 70 -1.38 -18.22 7.96
CA LYS A 70 -1.82 -18.23 9.35
C LYS A 70 -1.57 -19.60 9.96
N PHE A 71 -0.85 -19.63 11.07
CA PHE A 71 -0.60 -20.81 11.88
C PHE A 71 -1.71 -21.03 12.93
N ARG A 72 -1.83 -22.25 13.45
CA ARG A 72 -2.81 -22.56 14.52
C ARG A 72 -2.64 -21.75 15.81
N ASN A 73 -1.43 -21.31 16.12
CA ASN A 73 -1.11 -20.48 17.28
C ASN A 73 -1.34 -18.98 17.01
N ASN A 74 -2.05 -18.63 15.92
CA ASN A 74 -2.37 -17.28 15.49
C ASN A 74 -1.17 -16.42 15.08
N TRP A 75 -0.01 -17.02 14.84
CA TRP A 75 1.06 -16.34 14.13
C TRP A 75 0.72 -16.23 12.65
N ILE A 76 1.15 -15.16 12.02
CA ILE A 76 0.98 -14.92 10.57
C ILE A 76 2.33 -14.56 9.98
N LEU A 77 2.76 -15.32 9.00
CA LEU A 77 3.82 -14.92 8.08
C LEU A 77 3.15 -14.25 6.88
N ASN A 78 3.61 -13.06 6.50
CA ASN A 78 3.02 -12.25 5.45
C ASN A 78 4.09 -11.76 4.48
N PHE A 79 3.89 -12.03 3.20
CA PHE A 79 4.60 -11.37 2.11
C PHE A 79 3.61 -10.47 1.35
N GLU A 80 3.98 -9.21 1.13
CA GLU A 80 3.11 -8.20 0.53
C GLU A 80 3.87 -7.38 -0.50
N TRP A 81 3.29 -7.20 -1.66
CA TRP A 81 3.73 -6.25 -2.66
C TRP A 81 2.70 -5.15 -2.80
N SER A 82 3.15 -3.89 -2.84
CA SER A 82 2.29 -2.73 -3.03
C SER A 82 2.87 -1.80 -4.08
N PHE A 83 2.01 -1.23 -4.88
CA PHE A 83 2.31 -0.16 -5.83
C PHE A 83 1.91 1.17 -5.22
N LEU A 84 2.87 2.12 -5.15
CA LEU A 84 2.67 3.48 -4.63
C LEU A 84 2.42 4.44 -5.78
N PHE A 85 1.45 5.35 -5.60
CA PHE A 85 1.13 6.36 -6.59
C PHE A 85 0.59 7.64 -5.97
N ALA A 86 1.06 8.78 -6.49
CA ALA A 86 0.55 10.11 -6.19
C ALA A 86 0.78 11.05 -7.36
N ASN A 87 0.06 12.16 -7.36
CA ASN A 87 0.21 13.22 -8.36
C ASN A 87 0.91 14.46 -7.80
N LYS A 88 1.20 14.50 -6.50
CA LYS A 88 1.83 15.65 -5.87
C LYS A 88 3.31 15.40 -5.66
N VAL A 89 4.12 16.01 -6.52
CA VAL A 89 5.58 16.13 -6.39
C VAL A 89 5.88 17.55 -5.93
N LYS A 90 6.76 17.71 -4.94
CA LYS A 90 7.13 18.99 -4.32
C LYS A 90 8.53 19.43 -4.68
N GLU A 91 9.20 18.77 -5.61
CA GLU A 91 10.57 19.02 -5.98
C GLU A 91 10.64 20.16 -7.01
N ASP A 92 10.66 21.39 -6.52
CA ASP A 92 10.65 22.61 -7.35
C ASP A 92 11.95 22.81 -8.14
N SER A 93 13.04 22.14 -7.74
CA SER A 93 14.33 22.16 -8.44
C SER A 93 14.41 21.25 -9.66
N LEU A 94 13.38 20.45 -9.90
CA LEU A 94 13.34 19.54 -11.05
C LEU A 94 13.29 20.34 -12.35
N PHE A 95 14.23 20.05 -13.28
CA PHE A 95 14.34 20.71 -14.58
C PHE A 95 14.81 22.16 -14.56
N LEU A 96 15.41 22.68 -13.48
CA LEU A 96 15.91 24.05 -13.43
C LEU A 96 16.86 24.37 -14.59
N ASN A 97 17.63 23.38 -15.04
CA ASN A 97 18.57 23.52 -16.17
C ASN A 97 17.87 23.53 -17.54
N LEU A 98 16.56 23.25 -17.61
CA LEU A 98 15.77 23.24 -18.83
C LEU A 98 14.81 24.43 -18.94
N TYR A 99 14.60 25.16 -17.85
CA TYR A 99 13.71 26.30 -17.84
C TYR A 99 14.32 27.51 -18.58
N THR A 100 13.47 28.21 -19.31
CA THR A 100 13.77 29.55 -19.80
C THR A 100 13.77 30.55 -18.64
N PRO A 101 14.32 31.78 -18.84
CA PRO A 101 14.22 32.86 -17.85
C PRO A 101 12.78 33.15 -17.40
N ASP A 102 11.81 32.89 -18.25
CA ASP A 102 10.38 33.09 -17.97
C ASP A 102 9.74 31.89 -17.21
N GLY A 103 10.52 30.85 -16.86
CA GLY A 103 10.08 29.75 -16.00
C GLY A 103 9.31 28.61 -16.68
N TYR A 104 9.47 28.42 -18.00
CA TYR A 104 8.87 27.30 -18.72
C TYR A 104 9.87 26.57 -19.61
N ILE A 105 9.56 25.33 -19.98
CA ILE A 105 10.35 24.55 -20.95
C ILE A 105 9.76 24.78 -22.33
N ILE A 106 10.62 25.02 -23.34
CA ILE A 106 10.21 25.13 -24.74
C ILE A 106 10.25 23.74 -25.38
N ASP A 107 9.19 23.40 -26.09
CA ASP A 107 9.11 22.18 -26.87
C ASP A 107 9.72 22.33 -28.28
N MET A 108 9.72 21.24 -29.06
CA MET A 108 10.25 21.22 -30.44
C MET A 108 9.49 22.14 -31.40
N ASP A 109 8.27 22.51 -31.06
CA ASP A 109 7.43 23.40 -31.87
C ASP A 109 7.58 24.87 -31.47
N GLY A 110 8.49 25.17 -30.53
CA GLY A 110 8.70 26.53 -30.01
C GLY A 110 7.60 27.00 -29.07
N LYS A 111 6.81 26.09 -28.51
CA LYS A 111 5.71 26.39 -27.58
C LYS A 111 6.07 26.00 -26.15
N ASN A 112 5.26 26.49 -25.21
CA ASN A 112 5.37 26.05 -23.81
C ASN A 112 5.04 24.56 -23.71
N ALA A 113 6.01 23.79 -23.21
CA ALA A 113 5.89 22.35 -23.12
C ALA A 113 4.89 21.90 -22.04
N ALA A 114 4.00 20.99 -22.40
CA ALA A 114 3.07 20.37 -21.46
C ALA A 114 3.63 19.02 -20.95
N TYR A 115 3.99 18.97 -19.69
CA TYR A 115 4.45 17.75 -19.02
C TYR A 115 3.77 17.58 -17.65
N LYS A 116 3.81 16.37 -17.11
CA LYS A 116 3.29 16.06 -15.79
C LYS A 116 4.29 15.21 -15.03
N VAL A 117 4.49 15.53 -13.76
CA VAL A 117 5.30 14.76 -12.82
C VAL A 117 4.42 14.09 -11.77
N MET A 118 4.77 12.87 -11.43
CA MET A 118 3.98 12.03 -10.52
C MET A 118 4.92 11.15 -9.70
N GLU A 119 4.54 10.84 -8.47
CA GLU A 119 5.20 9.78 -7.70
C GLU A 119 4.78 8.41 -8.22
N ARG A 120 5.75 7.51 -8.34
CA ARG A 120 5.54 6.07 -8.55
C ARG A 120 6.56 5.31 -7.73
N GLY A 121 6.07 4.29 -7.03
CA GLY A 121 6.92 3.45 -6.21
C GLY A 121 6.38 2.05 -6.06
N GLN A 122 7.14 1.23 -5.38
CA GLN A 122 6.78 -0.13 -5.02
C GLN A 122 7.37 -0.46 -3.65
N THR A 123 6.65 -1.26 -2.90
CA THR A 123 7.14 -1.86 -1.65
C THR A 123 7.01 -3.38 -1.71
N TYR A 124 8.00 -4.06 -1.17
CA TYR A 124 8.00 -5.51 -0.98
C TYR A 124 8.27 -5.75 0.49
N ALA A 125 7.30 -6.25 1.22
CA ALA A 125 7.38 -6.42 2.66
C ALA A 125 7.27 -7.90 3.04
N LEU A 126 8.18 -8.35 3.91
CA LEU A 126 8.10 -9.64 4.58
C LEU A 126 7.96 -9.39 6.07
N SER A 127 6.86 -9.84 6.66
CA SER A 127 6.55 -9.57 8.06
C SER A 127 6.04 -10.80 8.79
N LEU A 128 6.31 -10.83 10.09
CA LEU A 128 5.78 -11.79 11.04
C LEU A 128 4.85 -11.05 11.99
N GLY A 129 3.66 -11.58 12.20
CA GLY A 129 2.66 -10.98 13.08
C GLY A 129 1.94 -12.01 13.92
N LYS A 130 1.11 -11.50 14.80
CA LYS A 130 0.24 -12.30 15.65
C LYS A 130 -1.15 -11.69 15.71
N ILE A 131 -2.17 -12.54 15.61
CA ILE A 131 -3.55 -12.17 15.92
C ILE A 131 -3.79 -12.42 17.40
N ILE A 132 -4.14 -11.37 18.12
CA ILE A 132 -4.64 -11.43 19.48
C ILE A 132 -6.13 -11.68 19.35
N LYS A 133 -6.54 -12.92 19.59
CA LYS A 133 -7.90 -13.42 19.33
C LYS A 133 -8.97 -12.66 20.10
N ASN A 134 -10.14 -12.55 19.52
CA ASN A 134 -11.36 -12.12 20.19
C ASN A 134 -12.02 -13.31 20.91
N PHE A 135 -12.79 -13.05 21.98
CA PHE A 135 -13.50 -14.09 22.75
C PHE A 135 -14.51 -14.88 21.92
N GLN A 136 -15.05 -14.28 20.85
CA GLN A 136 -16.09 -14.89 20.02
C GLN A 136 -15.55 -15.63 18.78
N ASN A 137 -14.33 -15.34 18.33
CA ASN A 137 -13.76 -15.94 17.13
C ASN A 137 -12.25 -16.09 17.27
N GLU A 138 -11.76 -17.33 17.33
CA GLU A 138 -10.34 -17.63 17.51
C GLU A 138 -9.44 -17.25 16.31
N ASN A 139 -10.04 -17.01 15.15
CA ASN A 139 -9.33 -16.65 13.93
C ASN A 139 -9.32 -15.13 13.65
N SER A 140 -10.07 -14.36 14.44
CA SER A 140 -10.23 -12.91 14.28
C SER A 140 -9.72 -12.17 15.51
N GLY A 141 -9.26 -10.94 15.32
CA GLY A 141 -8.81 -10.10 16.43
C GLY A 141 -7.83 -9.01 16.02
N ILE A 142 -7.18 -8.43 17.01
CA ILE A 142 -6.16 -7.41 16.80
C ILE A 142 -4.92 -8.08 16.21
N MET A 143 -4.48 -7.60 15.07
CA MET A 143 -3.28 -8.06 14.39
C MET A 143 -2.16 -7.05 14.60
N VAL A 144 -1.05 -7.53 15.13
CA VAL A 144 0.20 -6.78 15.23
C VAL A 144 1.26 -7.50 14.41
N SER A 145 1.95 -6.80 13.52
CA SER A 145 3.06 -7.39 12.78
C SER A 145 4.23 -6.43 12.62
N ALA A 146 5.41 -7.01 12.52
CA ALA A 146 6.65 -6.31 12.23
C ALA A 146 7.47 -7.11 11.22
N GLY A 147 8.29 -6.42 10.42
CA GLY A 147 9.08 -7.07 9.40
C GLY A 147 10.05 -6.13 8.71
N LEU A 148 10.52 -6.59 7.54
CA LEU A 148 11.41 -5.85 6.67
C LEU A 148 10.70 -5.51 5.38
N CYS A 149 10.96 -4.32 4.88
CA CYS A 149 10.43 -3.82 3.63
C CYS A 149 11.57 -3.34 2.73
N TYR A 150 11.49 -3.67 1.46
CA TYR A 150 12.22 -3.01 0.40
C TYR A 150 11.32 -1.94 -0.19
N LEU A 151 11.75 -0.68 -0.11
CA LEU A 151 11.04 0.48 -0.64
C LEU A 151 11.80 1.01 -1.85
N GLN A 152 11.10 1.24 -2.94
CA GLN A 152 11.62 1.98 -4.09
C GLN A 152 10.60 3.00 -4.57
N HIS A 153 11.07 4.16 -4.96
CA HIS A 153 10.23 5.22 -5.52
C HIS A 153 11.00 6.08 -6.52
N LYS A 154 10.28 6.77 -7.37
CA LYS A 154 10.81 7.69 -8.37
C LYS A 154 9.79 8.73 -8.81
N ILE A 155 10.25 9.78 -9.43
CA ILE A 155 9.43 10.73 -10.15
C ILE A 155 9.17 10.17 -11.56
N ARG A 156 7.91 9.90 -11.87
CA ARG A 156 7.49 9.58 -13.23
C ARG A 156 7.21 10.86 -13.99
N ILE A 157 7.95 11.09 -15.04
CA ILE A 157 7.78 12.21 -15.95
C ILE A 157 6.94 11.73 -17.14
N GLN A 158 5.82 12.40 -17.36
CA GLN A 158 4.93 12.12 -18.48
C GLN A 158 4.98 13.30 -19.46
N ASN A 159 5.49 13.03 -20.64
CA ASN A 159 5.53 13.91 -21.80
C ASN A 159 4.69 13.24 -22.89
N ASN A 160 3.40 13.59 -22.95
CA ASN A 160 2.44 12.87 -23.81
C ASN A 160 2.71 13.09 -25.31
N SER A 161 3.18 14.26 -25.66
CA SER A 161 3.41 14.63 -27.06
C SER A 161 4.80 14.24 -27.56
N ASN A 162 5.70 13.78 -26.66
CA ASN A 162 7.11 13.53 -26.93
C ASN A 162 7.85 14.74 -27.56
N THR A 163 7.33 15.92 -27.36
CA THR A 163 7.85 17.17 -27.93
C THR A 163 9.01 17.78 -27.17
N ILE A 164 9.40 17.19 -26.02
CA ILE A 164 10.53 17.66 -25.22
C ILE A 164 11.65 16.61 -25.27
N PRO A 165 12.66 16.78 -26.18
CA PRO A 165 13.71 15.78 -26.36
C PRO A 165 14.53 15.52 -25.09
N GLN A 166 14.78 16.57 -24.29
CA GLN A 166 15.60 16.53 -23.08
C GLN A 166 15.04 15.63 -21.98
N ILE A 167 13.74 15.33 -22.02
CA ILE A 167 13.08 14.45 -21.05
C ILE A 167 12.41 13.23 -21.72
N ASN A 168 12.88 12.84 -22.90
CA ASN A 168 12.44 11.65 -23.60
C ASN A 168 13.36 10.45 -23.37
N PHE A 169 12.83 9.25 -23.58
CA PHE A 169 13.55 7.96 -23.54
C PHE A 169 14.51 7.83 -22.33
N ALA A 170 15.78 7.58 -22.59
CA ALA A 170 16.81 7.38 -21.57
C ALA A 170 17.13 8.64 -20.74
N TYR A 171 16.93 9.83 -21.30
CA TYR A 171 17.20 11.09 -20.61
C TYR A 171 16.29 11.30 -19.38
N LYS A 172 15.07 10.73 -19.37
CA LYS A 172 14.20 10.74 -18.19
C LYS A 172 14.87 10.18 -16.93
N ASN A 173 15.79 9.23 -17.12
CA ASN A 173 16.46 8.56 -16.01
C ASN A 173 17.38 9.51 -15.22
N GLY A 174 17.83 10.60 -15.83
CA GLY A 174 18.64 11.64 -15.17
C GLY A 174 17.82 12.59 -14.28
N TYR A 175 16.49 12.59 -14.45
CA TYR A 175 15.56 13.45 -13.72
C TYR A 175 14.58 12.69 -12.83
N ASP A 176 14.51 11.34 -12.92
CA ASP A 176 13.50 10.57 -12.20
C ASP A 176 13.84 10.32 -10.73
N HIS A 177 15.04 10.67 -10.29
CA HIS A 177 15.54 10.54 -8.92
C HIS A 177 15.19 9.18 -8.30
N PHE A 178 15.47 8.10 -9.04
CA PHE A 178 15.17 6.74 -8.61
C PHE A 178 15.91 6.39 -7.33
N THR A 179 15.16 6.15 -6.29
CA THR A 179 15.63 5.92 -4.93
C THR A 179 15.13 4.58 -4.42
N ASN A 180 15.99 3.81 -3.77
CA ASN A 180 15.60 2.56 -3.15
C ASN A 180 16.42 2.24 -1.90
N GLY A 181 15.86 1.35 -1.06
CA GLY A 181 16.51 0.87 0.15
C GLY A 181 15.65 -0.10 0.95
N PHE A 182 16.17 -0.50 2.09
CA PHE A 182 15.50 -1.41 3.00
C PHE A 182 15.21 -0.73 4.33
N GLY A 183 14.25 -1.26 5.08
CA GLY A 183 14.01 -0.85 6.44
C GLY A 183 12.85 -1.59 7.09
N PRO A 184 12.55 -1.28 8.35
CA PRO A 184 11.48 -1.93 9.08
C PRO A 184 10.09 -1.49 8.60
N THR A 185 9.14 -2.40 8.74
CA THR A 185 7.71 -2.14 8.52
C THR A 185 6.91 -2.69 9.69
N PHE A 186 5.82 -1.99 10.03
CA PHE A 186 4.94 -2.31 11.15
C PHE A 186 3.49 -2.20 10.71
N PHE A 187 2.65 -3.05 11.25
CA PHE A 187 1.20 -2.97 11.07
C PHE A 187 0.50 -3.23 12.40
N LEU A 188 -0.51 -2.41 12.69
CA LEU A 188 -1.42 -2.55 13.81
C LEU A 188 -2.84 -2.36 13.31
N GLY A 189 -3.68 -3.38 13.44
CA GLY A 189 -5.06 -3.30 12.95
C GLY A 189 -5.93 -4.43 13.45
N TYR A 190 -7.05 -4.60 12.81
CA TYR A 190 -7.99 -5.67 13.09
C TYR A 190 -8.12 -6.59 11.87
N THR A 191 -8.12 -7.89 12.12
CA THR A 191 -8.33 -8.92 11.11
C THR A 191 -9.60 -9.68 11.46
N TYR A 192 -10.52 -9.76 10.51
CA TYR A 192 -11.74 -10.52 10.62
C TYR A 192 -11.73 -11.67 9.60
N ILE A 193 -11.84 -12.89 10.11
CA ILE A 193 -11.96 -14.11 9.30
C ILE A 193 -13.25 -14.79 9.72
N SER A 194 -14.25 -14.78 8.83
CA SER A 194 -15.58 -15.35 9.05
C SER A 194 -15.50 -16.86 9.19
N ARG A 195 -16.43 -17.43 9.96
CA ARG A 195 -16.67 -18.87 10.04
C ARG A 195 -17.33 -19.40 8.77
N ASP A 196 -18.18 -18.61 8.16
CA ASP A 196 -19.03 -18.99 7.01
C ASP A 196 -18.41 -18.61 5.66
N ASN A 197 -17.15 -18.17 5.65
CA ASN A 197 -16.34 -17.86 4.44
C ASN A 197 -16.85 -16.70 3.57
N PHE A 198 -17.88 -15.95 3.96
CA PHE A 198 -18.48 -14.94 3.10
C PHE A 198 -17.72 -13.61 3.07
N VAL A 199 -17.24 -13.13 4.22
CA VAL A 199 -16.55 -11.82 4.26
C VAL A 199 -15.34 -11.91 5.19
N ASN A 200 -14.16 -11.78 4.62
CA ASN A 200 -12.91 -11.75 5.37
C ASN A 200 -12.17 -10.48 5.01
N PHE A 201 -11.83 -9.69 6.00
CA PHE A 201 -11.16 -8.40 5.77
C PHE A 201 -10.16 -8.09 6.87
N TYR A 202 -9.31 -7.15 6.61
CA TYR A 202 -8.45 -6.54 7.61
C TYR A 202 -8.33 -5.04 7.36
N GLY A 203 -8.02 -4.30 8.39
CA GLY A 203 -7.76 -2.88 8.28
C GLY A 203 -7.00 -2.37 9.50
N GLY A 204 -6.20 -1.34 9.28
CA GLY A 204 -5.39 -0.80 10.36
C GLY A 204 -4.36 0.20 9.87
N PHE A 205 -3.51 0.60 10.79
CA PHE A 205 -2.40 1.51 10.55
C PHE A 205 -1.16 0.74 10.16
N ASP A 206 -0.45 1.23 9.16
CA ASP A 206 0.86 0.73 8.76
C ASP A 206 1.90 1.85 8.78
N ALA A 207 3.14 1.48 9.04
CA ALA A 207 4.28 2.36 9.01
C ALA A 207 5.47 1.63 8.40
N THR A 208 6.17 2.28 7.48
CA THR A 208 7.39 1.77 6.86
C THR A 208 8.46 2.85 6.95
N ILE A 209 9.65 2.47 7.39
CA ILE A 209 10.83 3.33 7.46
C ILE A 209 11.85 2.75 6.49
N GLY A 210 12.17 3.47 5.42
CA GLY A 210 13.15 3.06 4.43
C GLY A 210 14.46 3.82 4.58
N TYR A 211 15.58 3.12 4.71
CA TYR A 211 16.91 3.71 4.59
C TYR A 211 17.33 3.61 3.12
N THR A 212 17.19 4.72 2.41
CA THR A 212 17.23 4.74 0.95
C THR A 212 18.39 5.56 0.42
N LYS A 213 18.77 5.30 -0.83
CA LYS A 213 19.76 6.09 -1.59
C LYS A 213 19.30 6.24 -3.02
N ASN A 214 19.61 7.39 -3.61
CA ASN A 214 19.47 7.58 -5.04
C ASN A 214 20.44 6.64 -5.79
N ARG A 215 19.99 6.05 -6.89
CA ARG A 215 20.76 5.08 -7.68
C ARG A 215 21.17 5.58 -9.04
N ARG A 216 20.79 6.80 -9.39
CA ARG A 216 21.01 7.35 -10.72
C ARG A 216 21.79 8.65 -10.68
N TYR A 217 22.46 8.94 -11.79
CA TYR A 217 23.07 10.22 -12.02
C TYR A 217 21.97 11.29 -12.12
N ASN A 218 22.12 12.38 -11.40
CA ASN A 218 21.16 13.48 -11.39
C ASN A 218 21.67 14.58 -12.35
N PHE A 219 20.90 14.91 -13.37
CA PHE A 219 21.24 15.92 -14.36
C PHE A 219 21.10 17.34 -13.83
N ASP A 220 20.23 17.59 -12.85
CA ASP A 220 20.09 18.92 -12.24
C ASP A 220 21.34 19.30 -11.43
N THR A 221 21.90 18.33 -10.69
CA THR A 221 23.09 18.55 -9.85
C THR A 221 24.40 18.08 -10.49
N GLN A 222 24.32 17.44 -11.66
CA GLN A 222 25.45 16.87 -12.41
C GLN A 222 26.34 15.91 -11.59
N ARG A 223 25.75 15.15 -10.68
CA ARG A 223 26.45 14.20 -9.81
C ARG A 223 25.56 13.02 -9.41
N ILE A 224 26.18 11.96 -8.90
CA ILE A 224 25.47 10.88 -8.22
C ILE A 224 25.28 11.30 -6.75
N ASP A 225 24.03 11.38 -6.32
CA ASP A 225 23.69 11.66 -4.92
C ASP A 225 23.64 10.34 -4.12
N ASN A 226 24.72 10.05 -3.38
CA ASN A 226 24.82 8.86 -2.53
C ASN A 226 24.39 9.10 -1.08
N THR A 227 23.77 10.24 -0.79
CA THR A 227 23.33 10.59 0.56
C THR A 227 22.30 9.57 1.05
N LEU A 228 22.53 9.03 2.25
CA LEU A 228 21.56 8.18 2.92
C LEU A 228 20.36 9.02 3.35
N ARG A 229 19.18 8.59 3.00
CA ARG A 229 17.90 9.24 3.31
C ARG A 229 17.06 8.34 4.19
N THR A 230 16.26 8.96 5.04
CA THR A 230 15.26 8.26 5.85
C THR A 230 13.88 8.61 5.32
N ASP A 231 13.34 7.70 4.52
CA ASP A 231 12.02 7.82 3.92
C ASP A 231 11.00 7.10 4.78
N ILE A 232 10.00 7.83 5.27
CA ILE A 232 8.98 7.27 6.15
C ILE A 232 7.62 7.37 5.44
N LEU A 233 6.89 6.26 5.45
CA LEU A 233 5.49 6.17 5.04
C LEU A 233 4.67 5.68 6.23
N TYR A 234 3.63 6.38 6.59
CA TYR A 234 2.67 5.93 7.59
C TYR A 234 1.25 6.24 7.13
N GLY A 235 0.33 5.34 7.42
CA GLY A 235 -1.01 5.51 6.91
C GLY A 235 -2.01 4.47 7.38
N PHE A 236 -3.07 4.38 6.63
CA PHE A 236 -4.15 3.44 6.88
C PHE A 236 -4.35 2.53 5.67
N LYS A 237 -4.49 1.24 5.94
CA LYS A 237 -4.66 0.19 4.94
C LYS A 237 -5.89 -0.65 5.26
N VAL A 238 -6.66 -0.96 4.23
CA VAL A 238 -7.77 -1.92 4.29
C VAL A 238 -7.59 -2.97 3.20
N GLY A 239 -8.04 -4.17 3.46
CA GLY A 239 -7.93 -5.24 2.46
C GLY A 239 -8.91 -6.37 2.70
N ILE A 240 -9.12 -7.11 1.63
CA ILE A 240 -9.94 -8.32 1.60
C ILE A 240 -8.99 -9.52 1.72
N LEU A 241 -9.41 -10.51 2.48
CA LEU A 241 -8.71 -11.77 2.68
C LEU A 241 -9.48 -12.89 1.97
N VAL A 242 -8.76 -13.74 1.27
CA VAL A 242 -9.30 -14.96 0.64
C VAL A 242 -8.57 -16.16 1.25
N PRO A 243 -9.11 -16.75 2.34
CA PRO A 243 -8.53 -17.96 2.92
C PRO A 243 -8.69 -19.14 1.97
N ILE A 244 -7.66 -19.95 1.86
CA ILE A 244 -7.69 -21.20 1.09
C ILE A 244 -7.80 -22.36 2.08
N TYR A 245 -9.00 -22.90 2.20
CA TYR A 245 -9.25 -24.02 3.10
C TYR A 245 -8.86 -25.34 2.44
N SER A 246 -8.03 -26.13 3.11
CA SER A 246 -7.82 -27.53 2.73
C SER A 246 -9.01 -28.35 3.23
N LYS A 247 -9.77 -28.95 2.31
CA LYS A 247 -10.80 -29.92 2.68
C LYS A 247 -10.09 -31.12 3.33
N ARG A 248 -10.25 -31.31 4.64
CA ARG A 248 -10.05 -32.64 5.23
C ARG A 248 -11.16 -33.52 4.70
N VAL A 249 -10.82 -34.49 3.89
CA VAL A 249 -11.68 -35.63 3.62
C VAL A 249 -11.68 -36.45 4.91
N ASP A 250 -12.63 -36.23 5.78
CA ASP A 250 -12.91 -37.16 6.87
C ASP A 250 -13.42 -38.43 6.20
N GLY A 251 -12.51 -39.39 5.99
CA GLY A 251 -12.80 -40.71 5.46
C GLY A 251 -13.62 -41.50 6.46
N LYS A 252 -14.89 -41.19 6.61
CA LYS A 252 -15.89 -42.13 7.16
C LYS A 252 -16.28 -43.06 6.03
N TYR A 253 -15.55 -44.18 5.92
CA TYR A 253 -16.06 -45.33 5.19
C TYR A 253 -17.20 -45.93 5.99
N PHE A 254 -18.43 -45.78 5.51
CA PHE A 254 -19.53 -46.60 5.94
C PHE A 254 -19.42 -47.93 5.20
N TYR A 255 -19.01 -49.00 5.90
CA TYR A 255 -19.23 -50.36 5.46
C TYR A 255 -20.70 -50.70 5.79
N ASN A 256 -21.48 -51.01 4.76
CA ASN A 256 -22.76 -51.72 4.89
C ASN A 256 -22.48 -53.22 4.95
#